data_d78988ad72cb858ef8a9989bfdd8e252
#
_entry.id   d78988ad72cb858ef8a9989bfdd8e252
#
_cell.length_a   1.000
_cell.length_b   1.000
_cell.length_c   1.000
_cell.angle_alpha   90.00
_cell.angle_beta   90.00
_cell.angle_gamma   90.00
#
_symmetry.space_group_name_H-M   'P 1'
#
loop_
_entity.id
_entity.type
_entity.pdbx_description
1 polymer ?
#
loop_
_entity_poly.entity_id
_entity_poly.type
_entity_poly.pdbx_seq_one_letter_code
_entity_poly.pdbx_strand_id
1 'polypeptide(L)' 'MKETVRTYGRMELAQVYFPAILPRSAWKKLKALLMDNPQTASLAVLSRRTFLPTEVSVIFSVLGVP' A
#
# COMPACT_ATOMS: atom_id res chain seq x y z
N MET A 1 10.79 -7.47 12.36
CA MET A 1 11.50 -6.27 11.88
C MET A 1 10.46 -5.28 11.33
N LYS A 2 10.59 -4.02 11.70
CA LYS A 2 9.66 -3.00 11.26
C LYS A 2 9.97 -2.58 9.83
N GLU A 3 8.93 -2.39 9.05
CA GLU A 3 9.07 -1.83 7.71
C GLU A 3 9.41 -0.35 7.79
N THR A 4 10.27 0.11 6.90
CA THR A 4 10.72 1.50 6.88
C THR A 4 9.75 2.33 6.05
N VAL A 5 9.45 3.55 6.53
CA VAL A 5 8.68 4.52 5.75
C VAL A 5 9.61 5.07 4.66
N ARG A 6 9.34 4.70 3.42
CA ARG A 6 10.12 5.11 2.26
C ARG A 6 9.24 5.05 1.01
N THR A 7 9.79 5.39 -0.14
CA THR A 7 9.08 5.21 -1.40
C THR A 7 8.98 3.72 -1.71
N TYR A 8 7.77 3.26 -2.05
CA TYR A 8 7.52 1.89 -2.48
C TYR A 8 6.83 1.90 -3.82
N GLY A 9 7.15 0.94 -4.69
CA GLY A 9 6.26 0.61 -5.79
C GLY A 9 4.96 0.05 -5.24
N ARG A 10 3.84 0.29 -5.93
CA ARG A 10 2.54 -0.15 -5.39
C ARG A 10 2.46 -1.67 -5.24
N MET A 11 3.03 -2.42 -6.19
CA MET A 11 3.05 -3.87 -6.08
C MET A 11 4.07 -4.33 -5.04
N GLU A 12 5.16 -3.60 -4.90
CA GLU A 12 6.16 -3.87 -3.88
C GLU A 12 5.53 -3.73 -2.49
N LEU A 13 4.83 -2.64 -2.25
CA LEU A 13 4.16 -2.43 -0.96
C LEU A 13 3.08 -3.49 -0.73
N ALA A 14 2.33 -3.83 -1.77
CA ALA A 14 1.29 -4.84 -1.66
C ALA A 14 1.89 -6.19 -1.25
N GLN A 15 3.06 -6.55 -1.79
CA GLN A 15 3.71 -7.80 -1.42
C GLN A 15 4.26 -7.80 -0.01
N VAL A 16 4.60 -6.62 0.54
CA VAL A 16 4.99 -6.51 1.95
C VAL A 16 3.81 -6.90 2.84
N TYR A 17 2.60 -6.47 2.47
CA TYR A 17 1.38 -6.83 3.22
C TYR A 17 0.92 -8.27 2.95
N PHE A 18 1.11 -8.75 1.73
CA PHE A 18 0.62 -10.06 1.31
C PHE A 18 1.73 -10.83 0.61
N PRO A 19 2.74 -11.30 1.35
CA PRO A 19 3.92 -11.91 0.72
C PRO A 19 3.67 -13.30 0.13
N ALA A 20 2.56 -13.95 0.49
CA ALA A 20 2.28 -15.31 0.06
C ALA A 20 1.62 -15.41 -1.31
N ILE A 21 1.23 -14.28 -1.91
CA ILE A 21 0.52 -14.28 -3.18
C ILE A 21 1.28 -13.45 -4.22
N LEU A 22 0.89 -13.60 -5.48
CA LEU A 22 1.54 -12.90 -6.58
C LEU A 22 1.37 -11.39 -6.46
N PRO A 23 2.35 -10.60 -6.97
CA PRO A 23 2.29 -9.14 -6.84
C PRO A 23 1.00 -8.51 -7.33
N ARG A 24 0.49 -8.97 -8.47
CA ARG A 24 -0.74 -8.43 -9.04
C ARG A 24 -1.94 -8.72 -8.15
N SER A 25 -2.01 -9.93 -7.62
CA SER A 25 -3.09 -10.31 -6.69
C SER A 25 -2.97 -9.56 -5.37
N ALA A 26 -1.73 -9.40 -4.87
CA ALA A 26 -1.47 -8.63 -3.67
C ALA A 26 -1.94 -7.19 -3.84
N TRP A 27 -1.65 -6.58 -4.99
CA TRP A 27 -2.08 -5.21 -5.27
C TRP A 27 -3.61 -5.09 -5.30
N LYS A 28 -4.30 -6.06 -5.90
CA LYS A 28 -5.76 -6.05 -5.90
C LYS A 28 -6.33 -6.03 -4.50
N LYS A 29 -5.76 -6.83 -3.60
CA LYS A 29 -6.21 -6.88 -2.20
C LYS A 29 -5.90 -5.58 -1.48
N LEU A 30 -4.69 -5.06 -1.64
CA LEU A 30 -4.30 -3.81 -1.01
C LEU A 30 -5.17 -2.65 -1.53
N LYS A 31 -5.39 -2.59 -2.84
CA LYS A 31 -6.22 -1.56 -3.43
C LYS A 31 -7.63 -1.56 -2.83
N ALA A 32 -8.22 -2.73 -2.65
CA ALA A 32 -9.55 -2.83 -2.05
C ALA A 32 -9.56 -2.28 -0.62
N LEU A 33 -8.53 -2.59 0.16
CA LEU A 33 -8.41 -2.06 1.53
C LEU A 33 -8.25 -0.54 1.53
N LEU A 34 -7.45 0.00 0.60
CA LEU A 34 -7.27 1.45 0.51
C LEU A 34 -8.56 2.14 0.10
N MET A 35 -9.33 1.54 -0.80
CA MET A 35 -10.60 2.11 -1.25
C MET A 35 -11.65 2.14 -0.15
N ASP A 36 -11.59 1.21 0.79
CA ASP A 36 -12.55 1.12 1.88
C ASP A 36 -12.37 2.23 2.92
N ASN A 37 -11.24 2.93 2.91
CA ASN A 37 -10.95 3.95 3.91
C ASN A 37 -10.87 5.31 3.23
N PRO A 38 -11.65 6.32 3.67
CA PRO A 38 -11.64 7.64 3.03
C PRO A 38 -10.28 8.34 3.06
N GLN A 39 -9.42 8.01 4.04
CA GLN A 39 -8.10 8.63 4.13
C GLN A 39 -7.13 8.09 3.06
N THR A 40 -7.37 6.89 2.54
CA THR A 40 -6.49 6.25 1.59
C THR A 40 -7.14 6.00 0.24
N ALA A 41 -8.42 6.30 0.08
CA ALA A 41 -9.14 6.01 -1.16
C ALA A 41 -8.50 6.71 -2.37
N SER A 42 -8.04 7.95 -2.22
CA SER A 42 -7.39 8.68 -3.30
C SER A 42 -6.05 8.04 -3.70
N LEU A 43 -5.39 7.38 -2.76
CA LEU A 43 -4.12 6.70 -3.05
C LEU A 43 -4.34 5.45 -3.90
N ALA A 44 -5.50 4.83 -3.79
CA ALA A 44 -5.81 3.63 -4.54
C ALA A 44 -5.95 3.89 -6.04
N VAL A 45 -6.25 5.13 -6.41
CA VAL A 45 -6.54 5.49 -7.80
C VAL A 45 -5.48 6.43 -8.40
N LEU A 46 -4.31 6.53 -7.77
CA LEU A 46 -3.22 7.33 -8.31
C LEU A 46 -2.77 6.77 -9.65
N SER A 47 -2.45 7.67 -10.58
CA SER A 47 -1.88 7.26 -11.87
C SER A 47 -0.41 6.85 -11.72
N ARG A 48 0.30 7.35 -10.70
CA ARG A 48 1.65 6.90 -10.39
C ARG A 48 1.63 5.44 -9.93
N ARG A 49 2.73 4.75 -10.21
CA ARG A 49 2.90 3.36 -9.77
C ARG A 49 3.71 3.25 -8.48
N THR A 50 3.97 4.37 -7.83
CA THR A 50 4.76 4.42 -6.60
C THR A 50 4.03 5.26 -5.57
N PHE A 51 4.31 4.97 -4.29
CA PHE A 51 3.83 5.78 -3.17
C PHE A 51 5.01 6.53 -2.57
N LEU A 52 4.82 7.82 -2.36
CA LEU A 52 5.82 8.65 -1.69
C LEU A 52 5.88 8.29 -0.20
N PRO A 53 6.98 8.61 0.51
CA PRO A 53 7.08 8.28 1.94
C PRO A 53 5.91 8.81 2.77
N THR A 54 5.43 10.02 2.48
CA THR A 54 4.28 10.57 3.21
C THR A 54 3.02 9.74 2.98
N GLU A 55 2.83 9.24 1.77
CA GLU A 55 1.69 8.39 1.44
C GLU A 55 1.82 7.03 2.12
N VAL A 56 3.02 6.48 2.15
CA VAL A 56 3.29 5.22 2.84
C VAL A 56 3.01 5.37 4.33
N SER A 57 3.38 6.51 4.91
CA SER A 57 3.10 6.80 6.31
C SER A 57 1.61 6.78 6.61
N VAL A 58 0.80 7.36 5.73
CA VAL A 58 -0.66 7.34 5.87
C VAL A 58 -1.18 5.91 5.79
N ILE A 59 -0.70 5.13 4.84
CA ILE A 59 -1.12 3.73 4.68
C ILE A 59 -0.77 2.92 5.93
N PHE A 60 0.44 3.07 6.44
CA PHE A 60 0.86 2.37 7.66
C PHE A 60 0.02 2.78 8.86
N SER A 61 -0.37 4.05 8.92
CA SER A 61 -1.20 4.56 10.00
C SER A 61 -2.62 3.98 9.96
N VAL A 62 -3.17 3.82 8.76
CA VAL A 62 -4.55 3.35 8.58
C VAL A 62 -4.64 1.83 8.63
N LEU A 63 -3.74 1.14 7.94
CA LEU A 63 -3.79 -0.33 7.84
C LEU A 63 -2.92 -1.02 8.87
N GLY A 64 -2.03 -0.29 9.51
CA GLY A 64 -1.03 -0.88 10.38
C GLY A 64 0.23 -1.22 9.59
N VAL A 65 1.35 -1.35 10.31
CA VAL A 65 2.63 -1.75 9.71
C VAL A 65 2.57 -3.23 9.40
N PRO A 66 2.99 -3.65 8.21
CA PRO A 66 2.92 -5.07 7.81
C PRO A 66 3.75 -6.02 8.66
#